data_fc50f69294999453686dc064237cd2a7
#
_entry.id   fc50f69294999453686dc064237cd2a7
#
_cell.length_a   1.000
_cell.length_b   1.000
_cell.length_c   1.000
_cell.angle_alpha   90.00
_cell.angle_beta   90.00
_cell.angle_gamma   90.00
#
_symmetry.space_group_name_H-M   'P 1'
#
loop_
_entity.id
_entity.type
_entity.pdbx_description
1 polymer ?
#
loop_
_entity_poly.entity_id
_entity_poly.type
_entity_poly.pdbx_seq_one_letter_code
_entity_poly.pdbx_strand_id
1 'polypeptide(L)'
;MDRLARPVRTMSLTHRLATEADLPALHALMDAAIAGPLSAFLTPAQVEASRMIMGVDSQLIADRTYFLIEVDGVAAGCGGWSWRITTYGGDHTPGRQPALLTPGVDAARVRAMYTHPVFLRRGIGRMILGLCEGAARAEGYDRVELVATMGGEPLYLAAAYVEIERFEDDRGGVPVPLVRMGKLLIA
;
A
#
# COMPACT_ATOMS: atom_id res chain seq x y z
N MET A 1 45.32 22.67 -5.54
CA MET A 1 43.93 22.71 -6.06
C MET A 1 43.16 21.64 -5.29
N ASP A 2 42.58 22.06 -4.21
CA ASP A 2 41.87 21.18 -3.28
C ASP A 2 40.44 20.94 -3.79
N ARG A 3 40.14 19.73 -4.24
CA ARG A 3 38.77 19.33 -4.58
C ARG A 3 38.03 19.05 -3.28
N LEU A 4 37.36 20.07 -2.76
CA LEU A 4 36.37 19.91 -1.67
C LEU A 4 35.38 18.82 -2.08
N ALA A 5 35.50 17.63 -1.49
CA ALA A 5 34.52 16.57 -1.59
C ALA A 5 33.18 17.13 -1.08
N ARG A 6 32.19 17.24 -1.94
CA ARG A 6 30.81 17.54 -1.55
C ARG A 6 30.37 16.48 -0.55
N PRO A 7 29.85 16.86 0.63
CA PRO A 7 29.34 15.89 1.57
C PRO A 7 28.21 15.08 0.88
N VAL A 8 28.32 13.77 0.92
CA VAL A 8 27.24 12.86 0.51
C VAL A 8 26.07 13.14 1.45
N ARG A 9 25.04 13.82 0.95
CA ARG A 9 23.82 14.09 1.73
C ARG A 9 23.13 12.76 1.97
N THR A 10 23.26 12.22 3.17
CA THR A 10 22.55 11.02 3.60
C THR A 10 21.05 11.36 3.63
N MET A 11 20.27 10.72 2.78
CA MET A 11 18.82 10.88 2.78
C MET A 11 18.25 10.35 4.08
N SER A 12 17.48 11.18 4.78
CA SER A 12 16.76 10.76 5.98
C SER A 12 15.47 10.05 5.59
N LEU A 13 15.37 8.77 5.92
CA LEU A 13 14.17 7.96 5.75
C LEU A 13 13.51 7.79 7.13
N THR A 14 12.30 8.32 7.28
CA THR A 14 11.52 8.24 8.52
C THR A 14 10.14 7.65 8.27
N HIS A 15 9.51 7.14 9.32
CA HIS A 15 8.13 6.67 9.26
C HIS A 15 7.36 7.10 10.51
N ARG A 16 6.08 7.28 10.36
CA ARG A 16 5.12 7.56 11.43
C ARG A 16 3.71 7.12 11.03
N LEU A 17 2.82 7.08 11.99
CA LEU A 17 1.40 6.95 11.68
C LEU A 17 0.90 8.24 11.00
N ALA A 18 0.08 8.05 9.97
CA ALA A 18 -0.61 9.14 9.30
C ALA A 18 -1.73 9.68 10.17
N THR A 19 -2.04 10.95 10.01
CA THR A 19 -3.12 11.68 10.65
C THR A 19 -4.03 12.30 9.60
N GLU A 20 -5.18 12.83 9.99
CA GLU A 20 -6.07 13.55 9.08
C GLU A 20 -5.40 14.76 8.40
N ALA A 21 -4.45 15.39 9.07
CA ALA A 21 -3.69 16.51 8.50
C ALA A 21 -2.84 16.08 7.28
N ASP A 22 -2.54 14.79 7.15
CA ASP A 22 -1.75 14.24 6.03
C ASP A 22 -2.60 13.96 4.78
N LEU A 23 -3.94 14.02 4.86
CA LEU A 23 -4.83 13.66 3.75
C LEU A 23 -4.47 14.36 2.42
N PRO A 24 -4.17 15.67 2.36
CA PRO A 24 -3.78 16.31 1.11
C PRO A 24 -2.50 15.69 0.50
N ALA A 25 -1.49 15.39 1.32
CA ALA A 25 -0.25 14.76 0.87
C ALA A 25 -0.45 13.30 0.43
N LEU A 26 -1.30 12.56 1.13
CA LEU A 26 -1.67 11.19 0.79
C LEU A 26 -2.42 11.12 -0.55
N HIS A 27 -3.36 12.02 -0.79
CA HIS A 27 -4.06 12.11 -2.08
C HIS A 27 -3.08 12.40 -3.22
N ALA A 28 -2.20 13.40 -3.06
CA ALA A 28 -1.21 13.75 -4.08
C ALA A 28 -0.24 12.59 -4.37
N LEU A 29 0.21 11.89 -3.33
CA LEU A 29 1.09 10.71 -3.44
C LEU A 29 0.39 9.58 -4.20
N MET A 30 -0.85 9.29 -3.85
CA MET A 30 -1.65 8.25 -4.49
C MET A 30 -1.91 8.57 -5.97
N ASP A 31 -2.30 9.80 -6.29
CA ASP A 31 -2.51 10.23 -7.67
C ASP A 31 -1.25 10.05 -8.52
N ALA A 32 -0.09 10.43 -7.98
CA ALA A 32 1.20 10.23 -8.64
C ALA A 32 1.52 8.73 -8.83
N ALA A 33 1.22 7.89 -7.84
CA ALA A 33 1.45 6.45 -7.89
C ALA A 33 0.54 5.74 -8.90
N ILE A 34 -0.72 6.19 -9.05
CA ILE A 34 -1.66 5.64 -10.05
C ILE A 34 -1.26 6.10 -11.47
N ALA A 35 -0.99 7.39 -11.65
CA ALA A 35 -0.71 7.94 -12.98
C ALA A 35 0.60 7.43 -13.60
N GLY A 36 1.60 7.09 -12.79
CA GLY A 36 2.94 6.72 -13.25
C GLY A 36 3.13 5.20 -13.44
N PRO A 37 3.40 4.45 -12.36
CA PRO A 37 3.83 3.04 -12.46
C PRO A 37 2.82 2.09 -13.10
N LEU A 38 1.52 2.34 -12.95
CA LEU A 38 0.48 1.45 -13.50
C LEU A 38 0.42 1.49 -15.02
N SER A 39 0.78 2.58 -15.66
CA SER A 39 0.77 2.71 -17.12
C SER A 39 1.73 1.76 -17.85
N ALA A 40 2.69 1.17 -17.14
CA ALA A 40 3.56 0.14 -17.69
C ALA A 40 2.88 -1.24 -17.79
N PHE A 41 1.74 -1.44 -17.10
CA PHE A 41 1.07 -2.73 -16.98
C PHE A 41 -0.40 -2.69 -17.44
N LEU A 42 -1.00 -1.52 -17.49
CA LEU A 42 -2.41 -1.30 -17.78
C LEU A 42 -2.58 -0.35 -18.97
N THR A 43 -3.65 -0.54 -19.73
CA THR A 43 -4.08 0.42 -20.75
C THR A 43 -4.54 1.73 -20.09
N PRO A 44 -4.55 2.87 -20.83
CA PRO A 44 -5.06 4.13 -20.27
C PRO A 44 -6.47 4.03 -19.69
N ALA A 45 -7.36 3.25 -20.32
CA ALA A 45 -8.72 3.03 -19.84
C ALA A 45 -8.73 2.25 -18.50
N GLN A 46 -7.86 1.25 -18.35
CA GLN A 46 -7.72 0.49 -17.10
C GLN A 46 -7.08 1.34 -15.98
N VAL A 47 -6.12 2.20 -16.30
CA VAL A 47 -5.55 3.16 -15.32
C VAL A 47 -6.64 4.08 -14.79
N GLU A 48 -7.51 4.61 -15.65
CA GLU A 48 -8.63 5.43 -15.21
C GLU A 48 -9.65 4.62 -14.39
N ALA A 49 -10.01 3.43 -14.86
CA ALA A 49 -10.91 2.53 -14.13
C ALA A 49 -10.37 2.14 -12.75
N SER A 50 -9.04 2.01 -12.60
CA SER A 50 -8.42 1.67 -11.33
C SER A 50 -8.65 2.72 -10.23
N ARG A 51 -8.93 3.98 -10.60
CA ARG A 51 -9.27 5.05 -9.65
C ARG A 51 -10.56 4.77 -8.86
N MET A 52 -11.46 3.95 -9.39
CA MET A 52 -12.68 3.53 -8.69
C MET A 52 -12.39 2.53 -7.56
N ILE A 53 -11.33 1.74 -7.70
CA ILE A 53 -10.96 0.66 -6.78
C ILE A 53 -9.70 0.95 -5.97
N MET A 54 -9.06 2.07 -6.21
CA MET A 54 -7.89 2.57 -5.50
C MET A 54 -8.21 3.92 -4.86
N GLY A 55 -7.71 4.16 -3.67
CA GLY A 55 -7.98 5.41 -2.98
C GLY A 55 -7.37 5.47 -1.59
N VAL A 56 -7.39 6.67 -1.01
CA VAL A 56 -7.13 6.83 0.42
C VAL A 56 -8.29 6.19 1.19
N ASP A 57 -7.95 5.48 2.24
CA ASP A 57 -8.88 4.88 3.18
C ASP A 57 -8.74 5.58 4.52
N SER A 58 -9.61 6.56 4.79
CA SER A 58 -9.60 7.33 6.04
C SER A 58 -9.86 6.46 7.28
N GLN A 59 -10.53 5.30 7.10
CA GLN A 59 -10.72 4.34 8.19
C GLN A 59 -9.39 3.81 8.73
N LEU A 60 -8.37 3.60 7.87
CA LEU A 60 -7.04 3.18 8.33
C LEU A 60 -6.35 4.25 9.17
N ILE A 61 -6.62 5.54 8.89
CA ILE A 61 -6.12 6.66 9.70
C ILE A 61 -6.84 6.69 11.05
N ALA A 62 -8.17 6.58 11.05
CA ALA A 62 -8.99 6.54 12.26
C ALA A 62 -8.63 5.35 13.17
N ASP A 63 -8.37 4.19 12.56
CA ASP A 63 -7.93 2.96 13.27
C ASP A 63 -6.45 3.05 13.71
N ARG A 64 -5.69 4.09 13.31
CA ARG A 64 -4.26 4.28 13.60
C ARG A 64 -3.39 3.12 13.08
N THR A 65 -3.70 2.63 11.90
CA THR A 65 -3.01 1.53 11.24
C THR A 65 -2.37 1.91 9.91
N TYR A 66 -2.37 3.21 9.56
CA TYR A 66 -1.84 3.73 8.32
C TYR A 66 -0.49 4.43 8.54
N PHE A 67 0.54 3.94 7.86
CA PHE A 67 1.90 4.47 7.94
C PHE A 67 2.18 5.44 6.80
N LEU A 68 2.86 6.53 7.11
CA LEU A 68 3.45 7.47 6.16
C LEU A 68 4.97 7.37 6.25
N ILE A 69 5.61 7.18 5.10
CA ILE A 69 7.06 7.15 4.95
C ILE A 69 7.49 8.48 4.32
N GLU A 70 8.47 9.12 4.93
CA GLU A 70 9.01 10.39 4.46
C GLU A 70 10.50 10.26 4.13
N VAL A 71 10.91 10.92 3.04
CA VAL A 71 12.32 11.10 2.65
C VAL A 71 12.62 12.58 2.72
N ASP A 72 13.54 12.98 3.62
CA ASP A 72 13.88 14.38 3.89
C ASP A 72 12.63 15.25 4.17
N GLY A 73 11.63 14.71 4.88
CA GLY A 73 10.38 15.40 5.20
C GLY A 73 9.33 15.46 4.07
N VAL A 74 9.58 14.78 2.95
CA VAL A 74 8.64 14.69 1.84
C VAL A 74 7.94 13.33 1.84
N ALA A 75 6.60 13.30 1.69
CA ALA A 75 5.82 12.08 1.60
C ALA A 75 6.28 11.22 0.41
N ALA A 76 6.85 10.07 0.68
CA ALA A 76 7.48 9.19 -0.31
C ALA A 76 6.74 7.87 -0.50
N GLY A 77 6.00 7.43 0.50
CA GLY A 77 5.17 6.23 0.44
C GLY A 77 4.20 6.16 1.62
N CYS A 78 3.16 5.40 1.44
CA CYS A 78 2.17 5.12 2.48
C CYS A 78 1.58 3.73 2.31
N GLY A 79 0.98 3.21 3.37
CA GLY A 79 0.30 1.93 3.38
C GLY A 79 -0.10 1.55 4.80
N GLY A 80 -1.06 0.68 4.91
CA GLY A 80 -1.57 0.28 6.20
C GLY A 80 -2.00 -1.18 6.26
N TRP A 81 -2.38 -1.58 7.45
CA TRP A 81 -3.00 -2.86 7.70
C TRP A 81 -4.37 -2.66 8.36
N SER A 82 -5.18 -3.71 8.38
CA SER A 82 -6.52 -3.63 8.92
C SER A 82 -6.98 -4.97 9.49
N TRP A 83 -7.69 -4.88 10.60
CA TRP A 83 -8.48 -5.97 11.19
C TRP A 83 -9.93 -5.99 10.68
N ARG A 84 -10.23 -5.32 9.55
CA ARG A 84 -11.57 -5.30 8.94
C ARG A 84 -11.62 -6.15 7.69
N ILE A 85 -12.81 -6.68 7.37
CA ILE A 85 -13.02 -7.61 6.24
C ILE A 85 -12.65 -6.98 4.90
N THR A 86 -12.84 -5.66 4.73
CA THR A 86 -12.55 -4.96 3.46
C THR A 86 -11.12 -5.23 2.99
N THR A 87 -10.96 -5.82 1.82
CA THR A 87 -9.66 -6.22 1.27
C THR A 87 -8.95 -5.13 0.51
N TYR A 88 -9.68 -4.27 -0.22
CA TYR A 88 -9.14 -3.15 -1.01
C TYR A 88 -10.21 -2.09 -1.28
N GLY A 89 -9.78 -0.97 -1.85
CA GLY A 89 -10.62 0.19 -2.12
C GLY A 89 -10.33 1.36 -1.19
N GLY A 90 -10.74 2.56 -1.62
CA GLY A 90 -10.71 3.80 -0.83
C GLY A 90 -12.07 4.17 -0.28
N ASP A 91 -12.20 5.37 0.29
CA ASP A 91 -13.44 5.87 0.90
C ASP A 91 -14.63 5.90 -0.07
N HIS A 92 -14.38 6.18 -1.35
CA HIS A 92 -15.37 6.23 -2.41
C HIS A 92 -15.74 4.88 -3.02
N THR A 93 -15.01 3.81 -2.68
CA THR A 93 -15.24 2.48 -3.28
C THR A 93 -16.46 1.82 -2.65
N PRO A 94 -17.48 1.41 -3.45
CA PRO A 94 -18.66 0.74 -2.93
C PRO A 94 -18.37 -0.66 -2.39
N GLY A 95 -19.24 -1.17 -1.52
CA GLY A 95 -19.17 -2.54 -0.99
C GLY A 95 -18.18 -2.75 0.14
N ARG A 96 -17.69 -1.68 0.76
CA ARG A 96 -16.83 -1.78 1.95
C ARG A 96 -17.60 -2.36 3.14
N GLN A 97 -16.95 -3.25 3.87
CA GLN A 97 -17.54 -3.94 5.01
C GLN A 97 -16.77 -3.61 6.30
N PRO A 98 -17.42 -3.03 7.32
CA PRO A 98 -16.77 -2.66 8.57
C PRO A 98 -16.57 -3.83 9.53
N ALA A 99 -17.12 -5.02 9.25
CA ALA A 99 -17.01 -6.19 10.10
C ALA A 99 -15.55 -6.52 10.43
N LEU A 100 -15.34 -7.00 11.65
CA LEU A 100 -14.01 -7.27 12.19
C LEU A 100 -13.56 -8.69 11.87
N LEU A 101 -12.26 -8.83 11.69
CA LEU A 101 -11.55 -10.09 11.56
C LEU A 101 -11.09 -10.57 12.95
N THR A 102 -10.97 -11.88 13.10
CA THR A 102 -10.55 -12.51 14.38
C THR A 102 -9.11 -13.00 14.27
N PRO A 103 -8.17 -12.52 15.12
CA PRO A 103 -6.81 -13.03 15.16
C PRO A 103 -6.76 -14.55 15.37
N GLY A 104 -5.83 -15.23 14.70
CA GLY A 104 -5.69 -16.69 14.73
C GLY A 104 -6.73 -17.46 13.90
N VAL A 105 -7.81 -16.79 13.45
CA VAL A 105 -8.86 -17.38 12.59
C VAL A 105 -8.81 -16.79 11.19
N ASP A 106 -8.75 -15.46 11.11
CA ASP A 106 -8.74 -14.71 9.85
C ASP A 106 -7.35 -14.16 9.55
N ALA A 107 -7.10 -13.83 8.28
CA ALA A 107 -5.91 -13.08 7.87
C ALA A 107 -6.16 -11.57 8.05
N ALA A 108 -5.24 -10.83 8.65
CA ALA A 108 -5.27 -9.37 8.60
C ALA A 108 -5.09 -8.87 7.15
N ARG A 109 -5.53 -7.66 6.86
CA ARG A 109 -5.43 -7.06 5.51
C ARG A 109 -4.30 -6.06 5.44
N VAL A 110 -3.43 -6.17 4.44
CA VAL A 110 -2.50 -5.09 4.05
C VAL A 110 -3.14 -4.32 2.91
N ARG A 111 -3.22 -2.98 3.05
CA ARG A 111 -4.07 -2.16 2.20
C ARG A 111 -3.45 -0.82 1.84
N ALA A 112 -3.96 -0.23 0.74
CA ALA A 112 -3.72 1.16 0.34
C ALA A 112 -2.22 1.52 0.32
N MET A 113 -1.39 0.60 -0.25
CA MET A 113 0.04 0.80 -0.38
C MET A 113 0.37 1.59 -1.65
N TYR A 114 1.02 2.73 -1.47
CA TYR A 114 1.47 3.58 -2.57
C TYR A 114 2.91 4.03 -2.34
N THR A 115 3.68 4.13 -3.42
CA THR A 115 5.02 4.72 -3.41
C THR A 115 5.08 5.77 -4.52
N HIS A 116 5.51 6.97 -4.17
CA HIS A 116 5.66 8.05 -5.13
C HIS A 116 6.71 7.67 -6.19
N PRO A 117 6.46 7.90 -7.51
CA PRO A 117 7.32 7.46 -8.60
C PRO A 117 8.80 7.85 -8.46
N VAL A 118 9.07 9.05 -7.96
CA VAL A 118 10.44 9.57 -7.74
C VAL A 118 11.23 8.76 -6.69
N PHE A 119 10.53 8.05 -5.79
CA PHE A 119 11.14 7.28 -4.72
C PHE A 119 11.07 5.76 -4.94
N LEU A 120 10.68 5.29 -6.13
CA LEU A 120 10.67 3.87 -6.45
C LEU A 120 12.06 3.23 -6.32
N ARG A 121 12.08 1.91 -6.03
CA ARG A 121 13.30 1.09 -5.91
C ARG A 121 14.25 1.50 -4.77
N ARG A 122 13.74 2.25 -3.79
CA ARG A 122 14.49 2.68 -2.59
C ARG A 122 14.13 1.91 -1.32
N GLY A 123 13.42 0.78 -1.44
CA GLY A 123 13.04 -0.06 -0.31
C GLY A 123 11.79 0.40 0.45
N ILE A 124 11.15 1.50 0.04
CA ILE A 124 9.98 2.07 0.73
C ILE A 124 8.83 1.07 0.83
N GLY A 125 8.44 0.42 -0.28
CA GLY A 125 7.38 -0.60 -0.25
C GLY A 125 7.69 -1.77 0.69
N ARG A 126 8.94 -2.21 0.74
CA ARG A 126 9.37 -3.27 1.69
C ARG A 126 9.29 -2.79 3.14
N MET A 127 9.66 -1.54 3.41
CA MET A 127 9.53 -0.93 4.74
C MET A 127 8.08 -0.90 5.18
N ILE A 128 7.15 -0.44 4.32
CA ILE A 128 5.72 -0.40 4.61
C ILE A 128 5.19 -1.80 4.93
N LEU A 129 5.55 -2.82 4.11
CA LEU A 129 5.16 -4.21 4.38
C LEU A 129 5.64 -4.67 5.75
N GLY A 130 6.91 -4.43 6.08
CA GLY A 130 7.47 -4.82 7.38
C GLY A 130 6.74 -4.17 8.57
N LEU A 131 6.37 -2.89 8.44
CA LEU A 131 5.59 -2.17 9.45
C LEU A 131 4.18 -2.77 9.61
N CYS A 132 3.49 -3.03 8.49
CA CYS A 132 2.15 -3.64 8.50
C CYS A 132 2.17 -5.05 9.08
N GLU A 133 3.11 -5.89 8.63
CA GLU A 133 3.26 -7.26 9.11
C GLU A 133 3.62 -7.32 10.60
N GLY A 134 4.52 -6.44 11.05
CA GLY A 134 4.90 -6.33 12.45
C GLY A 134 3.73 -5.91 13.34
N ALA A 135 2.97 -4.91 12.90
CA ALA A 135 1.79 -4.43 13.64
C ALA A 135 0.68 -5.49 13.67
N ALA A 136 0.37 -6.15 12.55
CA ALA A 136 -0.62 -7.22 12.51
C ALA A 136 -0.23 -8.40 13.43
N ARG A 137 1.06 -8.77 13.43
CA ARG A 137 1.57 -9.83 14.33
C ARG A 137 1.43 -9.43 15.80
N ALA A 138 1.69 -8.17 16.14
CA ALA A 138 1.56 -7.66 17.52
C ALA A 138 0.10 -7.74 18.03
N GLU A 139 -0.88 -7.66 17.13
CA GLU A 139 -2.32 -7.84 17.40
C GLU A 139 -2.78 -9.31 17.32
N GLY A 140 -1.84 -10.26 17.20
CA GLY A 140 -2.13 -11.69 17.27
C GLY A 140 -2.52 -12.35 15.95
N TYR A 141 -2.36 -11.65 14.80
CA TYR A 141 -2.56 -12.27 13.50
C TYR A 141 -1.35 -13.12 13.09
N ASP A 142 -1.59 -14.34 12.65
CA ASP A 142 -0.58 -15.29 12.17
C ASP A 142 -0.40 -15.25 10.65
N ARG A 143 -1.24 -14.50 9.94
CA ARG A 143 -1.21 -14.35 8.49
C ARG A 143 -1.81 -13.04 8.02
N VAL A 144 -1.39 -12.60 6.85
CA VAL A 144 -1.89 -11.39 6.17
C VAL A 144 -2.28 -11.71 4.74
N GLU A 145 -3.26 -10.98 4.23
CA GLU A 145 -3.66 -10.98 2.82
C GLU A 145 -3.68 -9.56 2.27
N LEU A 146 -3.53 -9.45 0.97
CA LEU A 146 -3.66 -8.20 0.22
C LEU A 146 -4.20 -8.46 -1.18
N VAL A 147 -4.62 -7.39 -1.85
CA VAL A 147 -4.93 -7.39 -3.27
C VAL A 147 -3.91 -6.52 -3.98
N ALA A 148 -3.13 -7.14 -4.85
CA ALA A 148 -2.06 -6.52 -5.62
C ALA A 148 -2.56 -6.07 -6.99
N THR A 149 -2.08 -4.91 -7.44
CA THR A 149 -2.07 -4.56 -8.86
C THR A 149 -0.93 -5.29 -9.58
N MET A 150 -0.98 -5.39 -10.90
CA MET A 150 0.09 -5.98 -11.71
C MET A 150 1.46 -5.34 -11.45
N GLY A 151 1.49 -4.03 -11.23
CA GLY A 151 2.72 -3.31 -10.89
C GLY A 151 3.25 -3.57 -9.48
N GLY A 152 2.38 -3.93 -8.53
CA GLY A 152 2.74 -4.25 -7.15
C GLY A 152 3.16 -5.69 -6.92
N GLU A 153 2.65 -6.62 -7.72
CA GLU A 153 2.87 -8.07 -7.57
C GLU A 153 4.35 -8.46 -7.38
N PRO A 154 5.31 -7.94 -8.17
CA PRO A 154 6.72 -8.30 -7.99
C PRO A 154 7.28 -7.97 -6.61
N LEU A 155 6.82 -6.89 -5.96
CA LEU A 155 7.22 -6.54 -4.60
C LEU A 155 6.73 -7.61 -3.61
N TYR A 156 5.49 -8.04 -3.73
CA TYR A 156 4.87 -8.99 -2.82
C TYR A 156 5.46 -10.40 -2.98
N LEU A 157 5.71 -10.84 -4.21
CA LEU A 157 6.45 -12.10 -4.47
C LEU A 157 7.83 -12.08 -3.83
N ALA A 158 8.58 -10.96 -3.98
CA ALA A 158 9.90 -10.79 -3.36
C ALA A 158 9.86 -10.67 -1.83
N ALA A 159 8.67 -10.44 -1.25
CA ALA A 159 8.40 -10.41 0.19
C ALA A 159 7.79 -11.73 0.70
N ALA A 160 7.83 -12.81 -0.11
CA ALA A 160 7.33 -14.15 0.20
C ALA A 160 5.80 -14.25 0.36
N TYR A 161 5.05 -13.34 -0.29
CA TYR A 161 3.62 -13.57 -0.50
C TYR A 161 3.42 -14.58 -1.62
N VAL A 162 2.39 -15.40 -1.49
CA VAL A 162 1.97 -16.38 -2.50
C VAL A 162 0.62 -15.97 -3.08
N GLU A 163 0.43 -16.26 -4.35
CA GLU A 163 -0.84 -16.05 -5.03
C GLU A 163 -1.92 -16.94 -4.42
N ILE A 164 -3.10 -16.37 -4.17
CA ILE A 164 -4.30 -17.09 -3.75
C ILE A 164 -5.28 -17.16 -4.93
N GLU A 165 -5.48 -16.03 -5.64
CA GLU A 165 -6.48 -15.92 -6.69
C GLU A 165 -6.14 -14.75 -7.63
N ARG A 166 -6.35 -14.95 -8.94
CA ARG A 166 -6.37 -13.88 -9.94
C ARG A 166 -7.82 -13.59 -10.33
N PHE A 167 -8.15 -12.32 -10.42
CA PHE A 167 -9.48 -11.87 -10.80
C PHE A 167 -9.43 -10.51 -11.48
N GLU A 168 -10.56 -10.07 -12.00
CA GLU A 168 -10.73 -8.75 -12.58
C GLU A 168 -11.79 -7.99 -11.80
N ASP A 169 -11.59 -6.68 -11.64
CA ASP A 169 -12.56 -5.76 -11.06
C ASP A 169 -13.08 -4.81 -12.14
N ASP A 170 -14.38 -4.83 -12.39
CA ASP A 170 -15.04 -4.05 -13.45
C ASP A 170 -15.82 -2.83 -12.93
N ARG A 171 -15.74 -2.54 -11.63
CA ARG A 171 -16.45 -1.40 -10.99
C ARG A 171 -16.13 -0.05 -11.64
N GLY A 172 -14.95 0.09 -12.24
CA GLY A 172 -14.56 1.27 -13.01
C GLY A 172 -15.04 1.29 -14.46
N GLY A 173 -15.88 0.32 -14.87
CA GLY A 173 -16.42 0.20 -16.22
C GLY A 173 -15.51 -0.53 -17.21
N VAL A 174 -14.25 -0.76 -16.86
CA VAL A 174 -13.28 -1.55 -17.63
C VAL A 174 -12.62 -2.56 -16.68
N PRO A 175 -12.53 -3.85 -17.03
CA PRO A 175 -11.90 -4.85 -16.17
C PRO A 175 -10.42 -4.51 -15.86
N VAL A 176 -10.10 -4.43 -14.58
CA VAL A 176 -8.75 -4.19 -14.08
C VAL A 176 -8.22 -5.48 -13.45
N PRO A 177 -7.12 -6.07 -13.95
CA PRO A 177 -6.57 -7.31 -13.41
C PRO A 177 -5.95 -7.08 -12.04
N LEU A 178 -6.28 -7.97 -11.11
CA LEU A 178 -5.83 -7.95 -9.72
C LEU A 178 -5.43 -9.36 -9.26
N VAL A 179 -4.58 -9.41 -8.24
CA VAL A 179 -4.13 -10.67 -7.62
C VAL A 179 -4.34 -10.60 -6.11
N ARG A 180 -5.12 -11.50 -5.56
CA ARG A 180 -5.16 -11.72 -4.12
C ARG A 180 -3.96 -12.56 -3.71
N MET A 181 -3.20 -12.09 -2.74
CA MET A 181 -1.98 -12.73 -2.27
C MET A 181 -1.99 -12.82 -0.75
N GLY A 182 -1.32 -13.83 -0.21
CA GLY A 182 -1.24 -14.06 1.22
C GLY A 182 0.15 -14.47 1.69
N LYS A 183 0.40 -14.27 2.98
CA LYS A 183 1.67 -14.63 3.64
C LYS A 183 1.42 -15.06 5.08
N LEU A 184 2.09 -16.14 5.50
CA LEU A 184 2.16 -16.51 6.92
C LEU A 184 3.17 -15.60 7.65
N LEU A 185 2.76 -15.09 8.80
CA LEU A 185 3.61 -14.30 9.70
C LEU A 185 4.28 -15.23 10.72
N ILE A 186 5.11 -16.15 10.22
CA ILE A 186 5.83 -17.10 11.08
C ILE A 186 6.80 -16.33 11.98
N ALA A 187 6.88 -16.74 13.26
CA ALA A 187 7.76 -16.17 14.26
C ALA A 187 9.23 -16.42 13.91
#